data_ea4970bb2c9c3a0506b2db84a9684c02
#
_entry.id   ea4970bb2c9c3a0506b2db84a9684c02
#
_cell.length_a   1.000
_cell.length_b   1.000
_cell.length_c   1.000
_cell.angle_alpha   90.00
_cell.angle_beta   90.00
_cell.angle_gamma   90.00
#
_symmetry.space_group_name_H-M   'P 1'
#
loop_
_entity.id
_entity.type
_entity.pdbx_description
1 polymer ?
#
loop_
_entity_poly.entity_id
_entity_poly.type
_entity_poly.pdbx_seq_one_letter_code
_entity_poly.pdbx_strand_id
1 'polypeptide(L)'
;MENELSTEEWKQKKKEQRAIFTARQRLPYEVKLKRQALKAWQFYEEILSRDMNVHVSVGGLDSITLYIWLCSIGIEPHAISISGAEDKSIQKVHRALGVEIVRSYKSKVQVLNEVGFPVISKKIAGRINTLQHPTENNKTVRHAIITGECGEQ
;
A
#
# COMPACT_ATOMS: atom_id res chain seq x y z
N MET A 1 -2.16 -1.88 29.94
CA MET A 1 -3.01 -0.69 30.20
C MET A 1 -2.41 0.43 29.39
N GLU A 2 -2.97 0.69 28.20
CA GLU A 2 -2.60 1.85 27.38
C GLU A 2 -3.20 3.08 28.07
N ASN A 3 -2.35 4.05 28.42
CA ASN A 3 -2.78 5.34 28.95
C ASN A 3 -3.52 6.08 27.83
N GLU A 4 -4.85 6.15 27.92
CA GLU A 4 -5.64 7.03 27.06
C GLU A 4 -5.23 8.47 27.35
N LEU A 5 -4.68 9.15 26.34
CA LEU A 5 -4.32 10.57 26.41
C LEU A 5 -5.59 11.38 26.70
N SER A 6 -5.48 12.38 27.56
CA SER A 6 -6.56 13.34 27.80
C SER A 6 -6.92 14.06 26.48
N THR A 7 -8.13 14.58 26.38
CA THR A 7 -8.60 15.29 25.17
C THR A 7 -7.68 16.47 24.80
N GLU A 8 -7.11 17.15 25.78
CA GLU A 8 -6.19 18.29 25.55
C GLU A 8 -4.81 17.82 25.05
N GLU A 9 -4.26 16.76 25.62
CA GLU A 9 -3.00 16.17 25.17
C GLU A 9 -3.12 15.64 23.72
N TRP A 10 -4.27 15.04 23.39
CA TRP A 10 -4.55 14.59 22.03
C TRP A 10 -4.65 15.76 21.04
N LYS A 11 -5.31 16.87 21.38
CA LYS A 11 -5.36 18.08 20.56
C LYS A 11 -3.97 18.69 20.35
N GLN A 12 -3.18 18.77 21.40
CA GLN A 12 -1.81 19.27 21.33
C GLN A 12 -0.94 18.39 20.43
N LYS A 13 -0.99 17.08 20.60
CA LYS A 13 -0.27 16.12 19.75
C LYS A 13 -0.65 16.26 18.28
N LYS A 14 -1.95 16.42 17.96
CA LYS A 14 -2.39 16.69 16.57
C LYS A 14 -1.87 18.01 16.01
N LYS A 15 -1.84 19.07 16.82
CA LYS A 15 -1.29 20.36 16.39
C LYS A 15 0.20 20.26 16.06
N GLU A 16 0.97 19.57 16.88
CA GLU A 16 2.38 19.32 16.65
C GLU A 16 2.62 18.47 15.40
N GLN A 17 1.84 17.40 15.20
CA GLN A 17 1.91 16.58 13.98
C GLN A 17 1.62 17.40 12.72
N ARG A 18 0.61 18.28 12.74
CA ARG A 18 0.31 19.19 11.63
C ARG A 18 1.46 20.16 11.35
N ALA A 19 2.06 20.73 12.39
CA ALA A 19 3.21 21.63 12.24
C ALA A 19 4.41 20.93 11.60
N ILE A 20 4.72 19.70 12.05
CA ILE A 20 5.77 18.86 11.49
C ILE A 20 5.46 18.52 10.03
N PHE A 21 4.23 18.13 9.71
CA PHE A 21 3.79 17.83 8.35
C PHE A 21 3.97 19.06 7.44
N THR A 22 3.48 20.22 7.86
CA THR A 22 3.60 21.48 7.12
C THR A 22 5.06 21.85 6.87
N ALA A 23 5.93 21.70 7.87
CA ALA A 23 7.35 21.94 7.72
C ALA A 23 7.99 20.99 6.69
N ARG A 24 7.61 19.70 6.71
CA ARG A 24 8.07 18.70 5.73
C ARG A 24 7.61 19.02 4.32
N GLN A 25 6.38 19.51 4.15
CA GLN A 25 5.84 19.92 2.84
C GLN A 25 6.64 21.07 2.20
N ARG A 26 7.25 21.93 3.01
CA ARG A 26 8.06 23.07 2.55
C ARG A 26 9.51 22.72 2.19
N LEU A 27 9.95 21.49 2.45
CA LEU A 27 11.30 21.07 2.09
C LEU A 27 11.50 21.06 0.58
N PRO A 28 12.72 21.35 0.08
CA PRO A 28 13.07 21.19 -1.33
C PRO A 28 12.79 19.76 -1.82
N TYR A 29 12.41 19.63 -3.08
CA TYR A 29 12.01 18.33 -3.67
C TYR A 29 13.08 17.26 -3.51
N GLU A 30 14.34 17.60 -3.77
CA GLU A 30 15.47 16.66 -3.64
C GLU A 30 15.67 16.16 -2.22
N VAL A 31 15.45 17.03 -1.23
CA VAL A 31 15.51 16.64 0.20
C VAL A 31 14.37 15.67 0.53
N LYS A 32 13.17 15.91 -0.04
CA LYS A 32 12.03 15.00 0.12
C LYS A 32 12.35 13.62 -0.47
N LEU A 33 12.88 13.56 -1.69
CA LEU A 33 13.26 12.32 -2.35
C LEU A 33 14.28 11.51 -1.54
N LYS A 34 15.36 12.17 -1.09
CA LYS A 34 16.38 11.51 -0.26
C LYS A 34 15.80 10.94 1.04
N ARG A 35 14.92 11.70 1.69
CA ARG A 35 14.24 11.21 2.91
C ARG A 35 13.31 10.04 2.64
N GLN A 36 12.58 10.06 1.52
CA GLN A 36 11.72 8.95 1.14
C GLN A 36 12.53 7.71 0.80
N ALA A 37 13.64 7.86 0.07
CA ALA A 37 14.55 6.76 -0.24
C ALA A 37 15.09 6.10 1.04
N LEU A 38 15.56 6.92 2.01
CA LEU A 38 16.01 6.39 3.29
C LEU A 38 14.93 5.59 4.03
N LYS A 39 13.69 6.12 4.07
CA LYS A 39 12.57 5.41 4.70
C LYS A 39 12.18 4.13 3.97
N ALA A 40 12.21 4.16 2.63
CA ALA A 40 11.92 2.98 1.84
C ALA A 40 12.95 1.87 2.13
N TRP A 41 14.23 2.21 2.20
CA TRP A 41 15.29 1.28 2.58
C TRP A 41 15.13 0.76 4.00
N GLN A 42 14.90 1.62 4.98
CA GLN A 42 14.68 1.21 6.38
C GLN A 42 13.51 0.23 6.50
N PHE A 43 12.40 0.53 5.82
CA PHE A 43 11.25 -0.38 5.78
C PHE A 43 11.59 -1.71 5.12
N TYR A 44 12.27 -1.68 3.98
CA TYR A 44 12.63 -2.88 3.23
C TYR A 44 13.56 -3.79 4.03
N GLU A 45 14.60 -3.24 4.63
CA GLU A 45 15.53 -3.97 5.49
C GLU A 45 14.83 -4.54 6.74
N GLU A 46 13.94 -3.77 7.37
CA GLU A 46 13.16 -4.25 8.52
C GLU A 46 12.30 -5.47 8.16
N ILE A 47 11.61 -5.42 7.02
CA ILE A 47 10.76 -6.52 6.59
C ILE A 47 11.57 -7.76 6.23
N LEU A 48 12.70 -7.59 5.53
CA LEU A 48 13.60 -8.69 5.21
C LEU A 48 14.22 -9.32 6.48
N SER A 49 14.56 -8.51 7.48
CA SER A 49 15.12 -9.02 8.74
C SER A 49 14.14 -9.89 9.52
N ARG A 50 12.85 -9.76 9.24
CA ARG A 50 11.75 -10.57 9.82
C ARG A 50 11.40 -11.81 8.98
N ASP A 51 12.15 -12.11 7.94
CA ASP A 51 11.86 -13.18 6.97
C ASP A 51 10.47 -13.04 6.32
N MET A 52 10.08 -11.79 6.03
CA MET A 52 8.80 -11.45 5.42
C MET A 52 8.95 -11.00 3.97
N ASN A 53 7.93 -11.25 3.16
CA ASN A 53 7.90 -10.85 1.76
C ASN A 53 7.36 -9.43 1.57
N VAL A 54 8.03 -8.67 0.70
CA VAL A 54 7.58 -7.34 0.27
C VAL A 54 7.06 -7.41 -1.16
N HIS A 55 5.89 -6.85 -1.40
CA HIS A 55 5.37 -6.69 -2.75
C HIS A 55 4.80 -5.29 -2.96
N VAL A 56 4.77 -4.85 -4.21
CA VAL A 56 4.07 -3.63 -4.64
C VAL A 56 2.82 -4.02 -5.40
N SER A 57 1.68 -3.51 -4.97
CA SER A 57 0.44 -3.62 -5.73
C SER A 57 0.44 -2.55 -6.83
N VAL A 58 0.62 -2.99 -8.07
CA VAL A 58 0.73 -2.11 -9.23
C VAL A 58 -0.61 -2.06 -9.97
N GLY A 59 -1.23 -0.88 -9.98
CA GLY A 59 -2.45 -0.58 -10.71
C GLY A 59 -2.22 0.53 -11.74
N GLY A 60 -2.67 1.74 -11.44
CA GLY A 60 -2.55 2.91 -12.29
C GLY A 60 -1.18 3.59 -12.24
N LEU A 61 -1.15 4.83 -12.74
CA LEU A 61 0.08 5.60 -12.95
C LEU A 61 0.91 5.79 -11.67
N ASP A 62 0.26 6.09 -10.54
CA ASP A 62 0.96 6.40 -9.29
C ASP A 62 1.77 5.19 -8.77
N SER A 63 1.14 4.01 -8.77
CA SER A 63 1.80 2.78 -8.33
C SER A 63 2.87 2.28 -9.32
N ILE A 64 2.68 2.53 -10.63
CA ILE A 64 3.72 2.30 -11.64
C ILE A 64 4.92 3.21 -11.36
N THR A 65 4.68 4.50 -11.12
CA THR A 65 5.73 5.47 -10.79
C THR A 65 6.47 5.08 -9.51
N LEU A 66 5.73 4.67 -8.48
CA LEU A 66 6.31 4.18 -7.22
C LEU A 66 7.21 2.97 -7.46
N TYR A 67 6.75 1.98 -8.23
CA TYR A 67 7.52 0.78 -8.54
C TYR A 67 8.82 1.10 -9.27
N ILE A 68 8.73 1.92 -10.33
CA ILE A 68 9.91 2.36 -11.11
C ILE A 68 10.89 3.12 -10.20
N TRP A 69 10.37 4.00 -9.33
CA TRP A 69 11.21 4.74 -8.40
C TRP A 69 11.91 3.83 -7.39
N LEU A 70 11.21 2.84 -6.82
CA LEU A 70 11.82 1.84 -5.91
C LEU A 70 12.96 1.10 -6.61
N CYS A 71 12.74 0.61 -7.84
CA CYS A 71 13.80 -0.02 -8.62
C CYS A 71 14.97 0.93 -8.88
N SER A 72 14.70 2.22 -9.14
CA SER A 72 15.77 3.21 -9.39
C SER A 72 16.67 3.50 -8.17
N ILE A 73 16.18 3.25 -6.97
CA ILE A 73 16.97 3.36 -5.73
C ILE A 73 17.53 2.01 -5.25
N GLY A 74 17.43 0.95 -6.06
CA GLY A 74 17.98 -0.38 -5.77
C GLY A 74 17.10 -1.28 -4.92
N ILE A 75 15.84 -0.95 -4.70
CA ILE A 75 14.85 -1.82 -4.07
C ILE A 75 14.06 -2.53 -5.17
N GLU A 76 14.13 -3.86 -5.21
CA GLU A 76 13.43 -4.68 -6.20
C GLU A 76 12.30 -5.49 -5.57
N PRO A 77 11.17 -4.87 -5.23
CA PRO A 77 10.05 -5.57 -4.63
C PRO A 77 9.31 -6.39 -5.68
N HIS A 78 8.65 -7.46 -5.27
CA HIS A 78 7.79 -8.22 -6.17
C HIS A 78 6.57 -7.38 -6.58
N ALA A 79 6.44 -7.08 -7.86
CA ALA A 79 5.34 -6.29 -8.40
C ALA A 79 4.17 -7.18 -8.85
N ILE A 80 2.98 -6.92 -8.31
CA ILE A 80 1.77 -7.71 -8.57
C ILE A 80 0.63 -6.80 -9.03
N SER A 81 -0.10 -7.22 -10.05
CA SER A 81 -1.33 -6.57 -10.52
C SER A 81 -2.46 -7.59 -10.65
N ILE A 82 -3.71 -7.14 -10.47
CA ILE A 82 -4.88 -8.00 -10.61
C ILE A 82 -5.43 -7.88 -12.03
N SER A 83 -5.58 -9.02 -12.72
CA SER A 83 -6.12 -9.06 -14.07
C SER A 83 -7.54 -8.48 -14.16
N GLY A 84 -7.82 -7.73 -15.23
CA GLY A 84 -9.14 -7.14 -15.48
C GLY A 84 -9.50 -5.94 -14.60
N ALA A 85 -8.56 -5.46 -13.76
CA ALA A 85 -8.73 -4.25 -12.97
C ALA A 85 -8.44 -2.99 -13.81
N GLU A 86 -7.43 -3.07 -14.67
CA GLU A 86 -6.86 -1.94 -15.37
C GLU A 86 -7.19 -1.95 -16.88
N ASP A 87 -7.10 -0.79 -17.51
CA ASP A 87 -7.22 -0.65 -18.98
C ASP A 87 -6.13 -1.41 -19.71
N LYS A 88 -6.40 -1.77 -20.98
CA LYS A 88 -5.45 -2.52 -21.81
C LYS A 88 -4.11 -1.81 -22.03
N SER A 89 -4.10 -0.48 -22.05
CA SER A 89 -2.88 0.33 -22.16
C SER A 89 -1.99 0.17 -20.94
N ILE A 90 -2.59 0.25 -19.75
CA ILE A 90 -1.91 0.02 -18.47
C ILE A 90 -1.38 -1.41 -18.37
N GLN A 91 -2.18 -2.40 -18.79
CA GLN A 91 -1.74 -3.80 -18.80
C GLN A 91 -0.51 -4.03 -19.72
N LYS A 92 -0.37 -3.28 -20.83
CA LYS A 92 0.84 -3.34 -21.66
C LYS A 92 2.07 -2.83 -20.91
N VAL A 93 1.92 -1.74 -20.14
CA VAL A 93 2.99 -1.20 -19.30
C VAL A 93 3.38 -2.21 -18.22
N HIS A 94 2.40 -2.83 -17.53
CA HIS A 94 2.65 -3.87 -16.54
C HIS A 94 3.50 -5.02 -17.11
N ARG A 95 3.15 -5.52 -18.30
CA ARG A 95 3.92 -6.59 -18.95
C ARG A 95 5.34 -6.14 -19.31
N ALA A 96 5.49 -4.90 -19.80
CA ALA A 96 6.81 -4.36 -20.14
C ALA A 96 7.71 -4.19 -18.90
N LEU A 97 7.12 -3.95 -17.73
CA LEU A 97 7.83 -3.82 -16.46
C LEU A 97 8.02 -5.17 -15.72
N GLY A 98 7.57 -6.29 -16.29
CA GLY A 98 7.66 -7.60 -15.64
C GLY A 98 6.73 -7.77 -14.43
N VAL A 99 5.67 -6.97 -14.34
CA VAL A 99 4.68 -7.09 -13.24
C VAL A 99 3.93 -8.41 -13.37
N GLU A 100 3.87 -9.19 -12.30
CA GLU A 100 3.06 -10.40 -12.24
C GLU A 100 1.57 -10.05 -12.30
N ILE A 101 0.86 -10.65 -13.27
CA ILE A 101 -0.58 -10.45 -13.42
C ILE A 101 -1.32 -11.64 -12.82
N VAL A 102 -1.85 -11.46 -11.62
CA VAL A 102 -2.60 -12.47 -10.90
C VAL A 102 -4.09 -12.42 -11.29
N ARG A 103 -4.67 -13.56 -11.57
CA ARG A 103 -6.12 -13.64 -11.84
C ARG A 103 -6.90 -13.60 -10.52
N SER A 104 -7.91 -12.74 -10.48
CA SER A 104 -8.88 -12.77 -9.39
C SER A 104 -9.64 -14.09 -9.40
N TYR A 105 -9.81 -14.70 -8.24
CA TYR A 105 -10.61 -15.92 -8.07
C TYR A 105 -12.07 -15.72 -8.51
N LYS A 106 -12.62 -14.53 -8.31
CA LYS A 106 -13.97 -14.14 -8.73
C LYS A 106 -13.92 -12.88 -9.58
N SER A 107 -14.81 -12.79 -10.56
CA SER A 107 -14.99 -11.55 -11.32
C SER A 107 -15.54 -10.43 -10.42
N LYS A 108 -15.31 -9.17 -10.82
CA LYS A 108 -15.86 -8.00 -10.10
C LYS A 108 -17.39 -8.11 -9.93
N VAL A 109 -18.08 -8.55 -10.99
CA VAL A 109 -19.55 -8.73 -10.98
C VAL A 109 -19.98 -9.77 -9.94
N GLN A 110 -19.28 -10.92 -9.89
CA GLN A 110 -19.55 -11.94 -8.87
C GLN A 110 -19.36 -11.40 -7.46
N VAL A 111 -18.25 -10.70 -7.21
CA VAL A 111 -17.98 -10.10 -5.90
C VAL A 111 -19.04 -9.06 -5.53
N LEU A 112 -19.44 -8.19 -6.46
CA LEU A 112 -20.49 -7.19 -6.21
C LEU A 112 -21.84 -7.84 -5.94
N ASN A 113 -22.19 -8.92 -6.63
CA ASN A 113 -23.44 -9.65 -6.40
C ASN A 113 -23.45 -10.35 -5.05
N GLU A 114 -22.30 -10.86 -4.58
CA GLU A 114 -22.22 -11.59 -3.31
C GLU A 114 -22.13 -10.67 -2.09
N VAL A 115 -21.40 -9.57 -2.19
CA VAL A 115 -21.06 -8.74 -1.02
C VAL A 115 -21.58 -7.30 -1.09
N GLY A 116 -22.15 -6.90 -2.23
CA GLY A 116 -22.64 -5.55 -2.47
C GLY A 116 -21.54 -4.55 -2.79
N PHE A 117 -21.92 -3.30 -2.98
CA PHE A 117 -21.00 -2.20 -3.26
C PHE A 117 -20.14 -1.86 -2.04
N PRO A 118 -18.84 -1.53 -2.20
CA PRO A 118 -17.91 -1.26 -1.10
C PRO A 118 -18.37 -0.16 -0.15
N VAL A 119 -19.02 0.86 -0.69
CA VAL A 119 -19.48 2.05 0.05
C VAL A 119 -20.58 1.71 1.08
N ILE A 120 -21.30 0.61 0.87
CA ILE A 120 -22.46 0.24 1.69
C ILE A 120 -22.19 -1.03 2.51
N SER A 121 -21.20 -1.82 2.18
CA SER A 121 -21.03 -3.17 2.71
C SER A 121 -19.86 -3.32 3.68
N LYS A 122 -20.21 -3.56 4.97
CA LYS A 122 -19.24 -4.01 5.99
C LYS A 122 -18.57 -5.36 5.65
N LYS A 123 -19.17 -6.15 4.74
CA LYS A 123 -18.63 -7.45 4.31
C LYS A 123 -17.31 -7.30 3.55
N ILE A 124 -17.11 -6.19 2.79
CA ILE A 124 -15.85 -5.95 2.10
C ILE A 124 -14.74 -5.60 3.09
N ALA A 125 -15.03 -4.75 4.08
CA ALA A 125 -14.06 -4.46 5.15
C ALA A 125 -13.67 -5.75 5.90
N GLY A 126 -14.64 -6.61 6.21
CA GLY A 126 -14.38 -7.93 6.80
C GLY A 126 -13.53 -8.82 5.91
N ARG A 127 -13.70 -8.77 4.59
CA ARG A 127 -12.91 -9.55 3.64
C ARG A 127 -11.47 -9.04 3.51
N ILE A 128 -11.27 -7.72 3.51
CA ILE A 128 -9.93 -7.11 3.57
C ILE A 128 -9.22 -7.58 4.84
N ASN A 129 -9.91 -7.53 5.99
CA ASN A 129 -9.36 -8.02 7.24
C ASN A 129 -8.98 -9.52 7.19
N THR A 130 -9.80 -10.36 6.56
CA THR A 130 -9.50 -11.79 6.36
C THR A 130 -8.28 -12.02 5.46
N LEU A 131 -8.03 -11.13 4.48
CA LEU A 131 -6.85 -11.21 3.63
C LEU A 131 -5.55 -10.81 4.36
N GLN A 132 -5.68 -9.98 5.39
CA GLN A 132 -4.58 -9.52 6.23
C GLN A 132 -4.27 -10.48 7.39
N HIS A 133 -5.22 -11.35 7.75
CA HIS A 133 -5.07 -12.29 8.87
C HIS A 133 -5.21 -13.73 8.37
N PRO A 134 -4.34 -14.66 8.80
CA PRO A 134 -4.43 -16.06 8.43
C PRO A 134 -5.71 -16.68 9.00
N THR A 135 -6.40 -17.44 8.16
CA THR A 135 -7.53 -18.27 8.54
C THR A 135 -7.31 -19.67 8.01
N GLU A 136 -8.08 -20.67 8.50
CA GLU A 136 -7.99 -22.04 8.00
C GLU A 136 -8.19 -22.14 6.47
N ASN A 137 -9.00 -21.25 5.90
CA ASN A 137 -9.30 -21.18 4.47
C ASN A 137 -8.40 -20.23 3.68
N ASN A 138 -7.60 -19.39 4.34
CA ASN A 138 -6.69 -18.45 3.73
C ASN A 138 -5.32 -18.58 4.37
N LYS A 139 -4.51 -19.48 3.84
CA LYS A 139 -3.17 -19.77 4.35
C LYS A 139 -2.10 -18.82 3.82
N THR A 140 -2.40 -18.09 2.74
CA THR A 140 -1.47 -17.15 2.14
C THR A 140 -1.64 -15.78 2.78
N VAL A 141 -0.75 -15.43 3.69
CA VAL A 141 -0.70 -14.10 4.31
C VAL A 141 0.21 -13.20 3.48
N ARG A 142 -0.26 -12.01 3.17
CA ARG A 142 0.57 -10.94 2.63
C ARG A 142 1.12 -10.13 3.79
N HIS A 143 2.40 -10.26 4.03
CA HIS A 143 3.05 -9.68 5.21
C HIS A 143 3.23 -8.18 5.12
N ALA A 144 3.52 -7.66 3.91
CA ALA A 144 3.70 -6.23 3.70
C ALA A 144 3.29 -5.80 2.29
N ILE A 145 2.72 -4.61 2.18
CA ILE A 145 2.31 -3.97 0.92
C ILE A 145 2.86 -2.54 0.89
N ILE A 146 3.45 -2.16 -0.24
CA ILE A 146 3.74 -0.76 -0.55
C ILE A 146 2.68 -0.27 -1.54
N THR A 147 1.98 0.80 -1.20
CA THR A 147 0.97 1.41 -2.05
C THR A 147 1.38 2.82 -2.47
N GLY A 148 0.86 3.27 -3.62
CA GLY A 148 1.06 4.63 -4.11
C GLY A 148 0.12 5.67 -3.50
N GLU A 149 -0.58 5.35 -2.43
CA GLU A 149 -1.50 6.27 -1.78
C GLU A 149 -0.75 7.40 -1.08
N CYS A 150 -1.17 8.64 -1.34
CA CYS A 150 -0.69 9.80 -0.60
C CYS A 150 -1.27 9.74 0.80
N GLY A 151 -0.45 9.41 1.79
CA GLY A 151 -0.89 9.31 3.18
C GLY A 151 -1.31 10.66 3.75
N GLU A 152 -2.58 10.97 3.70
CA GLU A 152 -3.25 11.81 4.69
C GLU A 152 -3.81 10.89 5.77
N GLN A 153 -2.98 10.62 6.79
CA GLN A 153 -3.46 10.03 8.05
C GLN A 153 -2.90 10.80 9.22
#